data_73fb07ee7370c8a8290cc0255c49c362
#
_entry.id   73fb07ee7370c8a8290cc0255c49c362
#
_cell.length_a   1.000
_cell.length_b   1.000
_cell.length_c   1.000
_cell.angle_alpha   90.00
_cell.angle_beta   90.00
_cell.angle_gamma   90.00
#
_symmetry.space_group_name_H-M   'P 1'
#
loop_
_entity.id
_entity.type
_entity.pdbx_description
1 polymer ?
#
loop_
_entity_poly.entity_id
_entity_poly.type
_entity_poly.pdbx_seq_one_letter_code
_entity_poly.pdbx_strand_id
1 'polypeptide(L)'
;VGKRRILLGCWGSFQDPEFCNFDYKDMTQWGRKMFVTPGVVVDGKLVTTDLVEINLGIRILLGHSYYEDWAGKEMFVTKDPLGNPVDARHPWNQHTIPMPQKRDFGGKYTWVMSPRWYDGKDHLALDTGGGPLARLWPTALAGLVDIGYVKSTGRSVIINLPKSATRGPVTFEWKIPKWSNAIERDRARSYFQAYAAACALHFIDKALAEVRAGHSKTWEQFQVPRDSIGCGFTEAVRGVLSHHLVIRDGKIANYHPYPPTPWNASPRDSYGTPGPYEDSVQGQPIFEENPPEKFKGVDIMRSVRSFDPCLPCGVHMFLGNGRLLEKVHSPFGFVNPSI
;
A
#
# COMPACT_ATOMS: atom_id res chain seq x y z
N VAL A 1 11.23 -20.26 11.88
CA VAL A 1 10.52 -19.21 11.14
C VAL A 1 10.48 -19.68 9.70
N GLY A 2 9.30 -20.04 9.20
CA GLY A 2 9.12 -20.56 7.84
C GLY A 2 9.68 -19.58 6.82
N LYS A 3 10.31 -20.09 5.76
CA LYS A 3 10.76 -19.30 4.62
C LYS A 3 9.51 -18.88 3.84
N ARG A 4 8.99 -17.68 4.11
CA ARG A 4 7.90 -17.12 3.35
C ARG A 4 8.42 -16.43 2.12
N ARG A 5 7.61 -16.40 1.08
CA ARG A 5 7.92 -15.62 -0.11
C ARG A 5 7.99 -14.13 0.25
N ILE A 6 8.88 -13.44 -0.42
CA ILE A 6 8.98 -11.97 -0.33
C ILE A 6 8.18 -11.40 -1.49
N LEU A 7 6.97 -10.93 -1.19
CA LEU A 7 6.06 -10.35 -2.18
C LEU A 7 5.75 -8.92 -1.73
N LEU A 8 6.41 -7.93 -2.34
CA LEU A 8 6.25 -6.53 -1.96
C LEU A 8 5.74 -5.71 -3.12
N GLY A 9 4.85 -4.75 -2.85
CA GLY A 9 4.32 -3.82 -3.82
C GLY A 9 4.38 -2.37 -3.32
N CYS A 10 4.93 -1.50 -4.15
CA CYS A 10 4.99 -0.05 -3.97
C CYS A 10 4.58 0.63 -5.28
N TRP A 11 3.73 1.66 -5.19
CA TRP A 11 3.29 2.43 -6.35
C TRP A 11 4.00 3.77 -6.50
N GLY A 12 5.03 3.99 -5.70
CA GLY A 12 5.84 5.19 -5.74
C GLY A 12 5.25 6.38 -5.00
N SER A 13 6.11 7.32 -4.65
CA SER A 13 5.73 8.57 -3.98
C SER A 13 6.85 9.61 -4.10
N PHE A 14 6.56 10.84 -3.65
CA PHE A 14 7.51 11.94 -3.65
C PHE A 14 8.03 12.23 -5.07
N GLN A 15 7.10 12.42 -6.00
CA GLN A 15 7.45 12.72 -7.38
C GLN A 15 8.03 14.12 -7.52
N ASP A 16 9.09 14.25 -8.30
CA ASP A 16 9.63 15.54 -8.68
C ASP A 16 8.57 16.32 -9.47
N PRO A 17 8.21 17.55 -9.07
CA PRO A 17 7.16 18.34 -9.71
C PRO A 17 7.38 18.56 -11.23
N GLU A 18 8.61 18.64 -11.68
CA GLU A 18 8.95 18.77 -13.11
C GLU A 18 8.55 17.56 -13.94
N PHE A 19 8.35 16.39 -13.28
CA PHE A 19 7.95 15.13 -13.89
C PHE A 19 6.54 14.70 -13.48
N CYS A 20 5.81 15.60 -12.80
CA CYS A 20 4.43 15.35 -12.41
C CYS A 20 3.53 15.59 -13.63
N ASN A 21 3.31 14.55 -14.40
CA ASN A 21 2.40 14.59 -15.53
C ASN A 21 1.08 13.90 -15.16
N PHE A 22 -0.02 14.60 -15.37
CA PHE A 22 -1.37 14.12 -15.11
C PHE A 22 -2.05 13.55 -16.36
N ASP A 23 -1.39 13.56 -17.52
CA ASP A 23 -1.92 12.92 -18.72
C ASP A 23 -1.55 11.43 -18.75
N TYR A 24 -2.55 10.57 -18.63
CA TYR A 24 -2.36 9.12 -18.74
C TYR A 24 -1.68 8.70 -20.04
N LYS A 25 -1.86 9.46 -21.12
CA LYS A 25 -1.25 9.14 -22.41
C LYS A 25 0.27 9.31 -22.42
N ASP A 26 0.81 10.05 -21.49
CA ASP A 26 2.25 10.25 -21.30
C ASP A 26 2.77 9.55 -20.03
N MET A 27 2.21 8.42 -19.71
CA MET A 27 2.62 7.64 -18.55
C MET A 27 4.02 7.03 -18.67
N THR A 28 4.67 7.14 -19.81
CA THR A 28 6.11 6.82 -19.95
C THR A 28 6.98 7.67 -19.03
N GLN A 29 6.50 8.84 -18.62
CA GLN A 29 7.14 9.72 -17.62
C GLN A 29 6.64 9.45 -16.20
N TRP A 30 5.50 8.82 -16.05
CA TRP A 30 4.90 8.55 -14.75
C TRP A 30 5.76 7.58 -13.96
N GLY A 31 6.03 7.90 -12.71
CA GLY A 31 6.96 7.13 -11.89
C GLY A 31 8.44 7.46 -12.10
N ARG A 32 8.80 8.18 -13.16
CA ARG A 32 10.15 8.73 -13.29
C ARG A 32 10.38 9.82 -12.25
N LYS A 33 11.59 9.89 -11.71
CA LYS A 33 11.92 10.88 -10.68
C LYS A 33 10.99 10.83 -9.46
N MET A 34 10.43 9.69 -9.16
CA MET A 34 9.85 9.43 -7.85
C MET A 34 10.96 9.09 -6.87
N PHE A 35 11.01 9.80 -5.74
CA PHE A 35 12.03 9.55 -4.73
C PHE A 35 11.69 8.34 -3.84
N VAL A 36 10.47 7.85 -3.90
CA VAL A 36 10.12 6.48 -3.55
C VAL A 36 9.81 5.76 -4.88
N THR A 37 10.72 4.92 -5.31
CA THR A 37 10.60 4.24 -6.61
C THR A 37 9.45 3.23 -6.57
N PRO A 38 8.51 3.28 -7.55
CA PRO A 38 7.52 2.23 -7.68
C PRO A 38 8.19 0.89 -7.97
N GLY A 39 7.57 -0.20 -7.56
CA GLY A 39 8.10 -1.51 -7.91
C GLY A 39 7.37 -2.67 -7.27
N VAL A 40 7.37 -3.79 -7.99
CA VAL A 40 6.96 -5.09 -7.50
C VAL A 40 8.20 -5.94 -7.25
N VAL A 41 8.32 -6.45 -6.04
CA VAL A 41 9.43 -7.33 -5.65
C VAL A 41 8.88 -8.72 -5.37
N VAL A 42 9.44 -9.71 -6.06
CA VAL A 42 9.08 -11.13 -5.90
C VAL A 42 10.35 -11.91 -5.51
N ASP A 43 10.30 -12.54 -4.35
CA ASP A 43 11.40 -13.35 -3.80
C ASP A 43 12.76 -12.60 -3.79
N GLY A 44 12.69 -11.30 -3.47
CA GLY A 44 13.85 -10.42 -3.35
C GLY A 44 14.34 -9.81 -4.67
N LYS A 45 13.70 -10.12 -5.81
CA LYS A 45 14.03 -9.57 -7.13
C LYS A 45 13.01 -8.49 -7.51
N LEU A 46 13.50 -7.39 -8.04
CA LEU A 46 12.67 -6.36 -8.64
C LEU A 46 12.15 -6.86 -9.99
N VAL A 47 10.83 -7.02 -10.10
CA VAL A 47 10.16 -7.53 -11.30
C VAL A 47 9.90 -6.40 -12.27
N THR A 48 9.32 -5.30 -11.78
CA THR A 48 9.00 -4.13 -12.60
C THR A 48 9.02 -2.86 -11.75
N THR A 49 9.30 -1.74 -12.40
CA THR A 49 9.12 -0.38 -11.86
C THR A 49 8.11 0.42 -12.71
N ASP A 50 7.55 -0.18 -13.74
CA ASP A 50 6.60 0.45 -14.64
C ASP A 50 5.22 0.58 -13.97
N LEU A 51 4.78 1.81 -13.73
CA LEU A 51 3.50 2.08 -13.10
C LEU A 51 2.29 1.66 -13.95
N VAL A 52 2.42 1.64 -15.27
CA VAL A 52 1.36 1.14 -16.15
C VAL A 52 1.18 -0.36 -15.96
N GLU A 53 2.29 -1.10 -15.97
CA GLU A 53 2.29 -2.55 -15.72
C GLU A 53 1.78 -2.86 -14.30
N ILE A 54 2.26 -2.12 -13.29
CA ILE A 54 1.82 -2.28 -11.91
C ILE A 54 0.31 -2.03 -11.79
N ASN A 55 -0.20 -0.95 -12.40
CA ASN A 55 -1.63 -0.63 -12.39
C ASN A 55 -2.45 -1.73 -13.08
N LEU A 56 -2.10 -2.06 -14.31
CA LEU A 56 -2.86 -3.04 -15.10
C LEU A 56 -2.79 -4.46 -14.53
N GLY A 57 -1.82 -4.73 -13.67
CA GLY A 57 -1.72 -6.00 -12.94
C GLY A 57 -2.72 -6.15 -11.79
N ILE A 58 -3.38 -5.08 -11.32
CA ILE A 58 -4.29 -5.16 -10.18
C ILE A 58 -5.53 -5.97 -10.54
N ARG A 59 -5.90 -6.91 -9.66
CA ARG A 59 -7.11 -7.73 -9.73
C ARG A 59 -7.81 -7.76 -8.38
N ILE A 60 -9.10 -7.56 -8.36
CA ILE A 60 -9.94 -7.75 -7.17
C ILE A 60 -10.59 -9.12 -7.27
N LEU A 61 -10.11 -10.07 -6.51
CA LEU A 61 -10.54 -11.48 -6.63
C LEU A 61 -11.74 -11.83 -5.73
N LEU A 62 -11.86 -11.14 -4.61
CA LEU A 62 -12.98 -11.28 -3.70
C LEU A 62 -13.61 -9.92 -3.47
N GLY A 63 -14.90 -9.81 -3.77
CA GLY A 63 -15.64 -8.59 -3.61
C GLY A 63 -15.94 -8.27 -2.14
N HIS A 64 -16.15 -6.99 -1.88
CA HIS A 64 -16.59 -6.51 -0.59
C HIS A 64 -18.08 -6.81 -0.40
N SER A 65 -18.47 -7.31 0.77
CA SER A 65 -19.86 -7.71 1.04
C SER A 65 -20.88 -6.56 1.05
N TYR A 66 -20.41 -5.31 1.07
CA TYR A 66 -21.26 -4.12 1.00
C TYR A 66 -21.53 -3.64 -0.43
N TYR A 67 -20.86 -4.22 -1.40
CA TYR A 67 -21.04 -3.84 -2.79
C TYR A 67 -21.72 -4.96 -3.57
N GLU A 68 -22.46 -4.55 -4.61
CA GLU A 68 -23.02 -5.50 -5.55
C GLU A 68 -21.89 -6.30 -6.22
N ASP A 69 -22.11 -7.60 -6.42
CA ASP A 69 -21.19 -8.40 -7.23
C ASP A 69 -21.23 -7.89 -8.68
N TRP A 70 -20.05 -7.57 -9.22
CA TRP A 70 -19.91 -7.11 -10.61
C TRP A 70 -19.64 -8.23 -11.60
N ALA A 71 -19.59 -9.48 -11.16
CA ALA A 71 -19.43 -10.62 -12.05
C ALA A 71 -20.55 -10.65 -13.10
N GLY A 72 -20.20 -10.70 -14.37
CA GLY A 72 -21.14 -10.65 -15.48
C GLY A 72 -21.71 -9.25 -15.82
N LYS A 73 -21.29 -8.21 -15.12
CA LYS A 73 -21.63 -6.82 -15.49
C LYS A 73 -20.77 -6.37 -16.66
N GLU A 74 -21.29 -5.40 -17.41
CA GLU A 74 -20.55 -4.76 -18.48
C GLU A 74 -19.32 -4.02 -17.94
N MET A 75 -18.20 -4.15 -18.63
CA MET A 75 -16.97 -3.47 -18.28
C MET A 75 -17.04 -1.99 -18.63
N PHE A 76 -16.72 -1.11 -17.70
CA PHE A 76 -16.57 0.33 -17.96
C PHE A 76 -15.36 0.62 -18.85
N VAL A 77 -14.30 -0.17 -18.74
CA VAL A 77 -13.02 0.05 -19.41
C VAL A 77 -12.50 -1.28 -19.95
N THR A 78 -12.43 -1.43 -21.27
CA THR A 78 -11.88 -2.60 -21.95
C THR A 78 -10.42 -2.41 -22.34
N LYS A 79 -10.01 -1.16 -22.57
CA LYS A 79 -8.63 -0.76 -22.89
C LYS A 79 -8.28 0.52 -22.14
N ASP A 80 -7.04 0.64 -21.71
CA ASP A 80 -6.50 1.88 -21.20
C ASP A 80 -6.23 2.90 -22.33
N PRO A 81 -5.87 4.16 -22.04
CA PRO A 81 -5.57 5.17 -23.06
C PRO A 81 -4.37 4.87 -23.94
N LEU A 82 -3.52 3.91 -23.55
CA LEU A 82 -2.39 3.42 -24.33
C LEU A 82 -2.77 2.24 -25.23
N GLY A 83 -4.02 1.75 -25.14
CA GLY A 83 -4.52 0.62 -25.93
C GLY A 83 -4.30 -0.75 -25.28
N ASN A 84 -3.74 -0.81 -24.08
CA ASN A 84 -3.55 -2.07 -23.36
C ASN A 84 -4.88 -2.63 -22.87
N PRO A 85 -5.09 -3.95 -22.94
CA PRO A 85 -6.31 -4.57 -22.44
C PRO A 85 -6.42 -4.43 -20.92
N VAL A 86 -7.64 -4.11 -20.45
CA VAL A 86 -7.97 -4.03 -19.02
C VAL A 86 -8.79 -5.24 -18.64
N ASP A 87 -8.40 -5.91 -17.57
CA ASP A 87 -9.09 -7.10 -17.06
C ASP A 87 -10.46 -6.72 -16.43
N ALA A 88 -11.42 -7.63 -16.50
CA ALA A 88 -12.73 -7.44 -15.89
C ALA A 88 -12.68 -7.26 -14.36
N ARG A 89 -11.64 -7.77 -13.71
CA ARG A 89 -11.44 -7.65 -12.25
C ARG A 89 -10.57 -6.44 -11.86
N HIS A 90 -10.18 -5.61 -12.81
CA HIS A 90 -9.45 -4.38 -12.53
C HIS A 90 -10.34 -3.37 -11.77
N PRO A 91 -9.80 -2.51 -10.88
CA PRO A 91 -10.58 -1.53 -10.12
C PRO A 91 -11.45 -0.59 -10.97
N TRP A 92 -11.07 -0.25 -12.19
CA TRP A 92 -11.92 0.53 -13.11
C TRP A 92 -13.22 -0.18 -13.47
N ASN A 93 -13.24 -1.52 -13.44
CA ASN A 93 -14.39 -2.34 -13.81
C ASN A 93 -15.17 -2.88 -12.61
N GLN A 94 -14.73 -2.58 -11.41
CA GLN A 94 -15.44 -2.97 -10.21
C GLN A 94 -16.61 -2.02 -9.98
N HIS A 95 -17.83 -2.53 -10.07
CA HIS A 95 -19.04 -1.77 -9.79
C HIS A 95 -19.14 -1.47 -8.29
N THR A 96 -19.18 -0.17 -7.94
CA THR A 96 -19.18 0.29 -6.56
C THR A 96 -20.56 0.71 -6.07
N ILE A 97 -21.59 0.00 -6.48
CA ILE A 97 -22.97 0.24 -6.03
C ILE A 97 -23.10 -0.31 -4.60
N PRO A 98 -23.38 0.53 -3.61
CA PRO A 98 -23.53 0.07 -2.23
C PRO A 98 -24.73 -0.87 -2.09
N MET A 99 -24.51 -2.04 -1.50
CA MET A 99 -25.54 -3.00 -1.14
C MET A 99 -25.50 -3.23 0.38
N PRO A 100 -26.34 -2.56 1.18
CA PRO A 100 -26.38 -2.76 2.62
C PRO A 100 -26.65 -4.23 2.95
N GLN A 101 -25.74 -4.87 3.67
CA GLN A 101 -25.89 -6.25 4.09
C GLN A 101 -26.75 -6.34 5.36
N LYS A 102 -27.59 -7.37 5.44
CA LYS A 102 -28.28 -7.69 6.67
C LYS A 102 -27.32 -8.35 7.68
N ARG A 103 -27.51 -8.10 8.97
CA ARG A 103 -26.63 -8.58 10.04
C ARG A 103 -26.44 -10.09 10.09
N ASP A 104 -27.40 -10.85 9.58
CA ASP A 104 -27.47 -12.30 9.63
C ASP A 104 -27.00 -12.99 8.35
N PHE A 105 -26.10 -12.37 7.62
CA PHE A 105 -25.57 -12.89 6.35
C PHE A 105 -24.76 -14.21 6.51
N GLY A 106 -25.18 -15.08 7.41
CA GLY A 106 -24.60 -16.41 7.64
C GLY A 106 -23.12 -16.38 8.06
N GLY A 107 -22.65 -15.34 8.70
CA GLY A 107 -21.27 -15.17 9.14
C GLY A 107 -20.24 -15.07 8.02
N LYS A 108 -20.66 -14.88 6.78
CA LYS A 108 -19.79 -14.87 5.59
C LYS A 108 -19.54 -13.51 5.00
N TYR A 109 -19.69 -12.43 5.73
CA TYR A 109 -19.37 -11.14 5.16
C TYR A 109 -17.95 -10.70 5.48
N THR A 110 -17.34 -10.02 4.55
CA THR A 110 -16.05 -9.36 4.70
C THR A 110 -16.16 -7.86 4.42
N TRP A 111 -15.42 -7.07 5.15
CA TRP A 111 -15.28 -5.64 4.95
C TRP A 111 -14.16 -5.29 3.99
N VAL A 112 -13.35 -6.28 3.64
CA VAL A 112 -12.12 -6.08 2.91
C VAL A 112 -12.10 -6.98 1.70
N MET A 113 -11.80 -6.39 0.54
CA MET A 113 -11.60 -7.11 -0.70
C MET A 113 -10.27 -7.84 -0.71
N SER A 114 -10.11 -8.78 -1.65
CA SER A 114 -8.84 -9.44 -1.92
C SER A 114 -8.18 -8.87 -3.17
N PRO A 115 -7.44 -7.75 -3.07
CA PRO A 115 -6.62 -7.29 -4.17
C PRO A 115 -5.42 -8.22 -4.34
N ARG A 116 -5.08 -8.45 -5.59
CA ARG A 116 -3.89 -9.23 -5.99
C ARG A 116 -3.22 -8.50 -7.14
N TRP A 117 -1.97 -8.80 -7.33
CA TRP A 117 -1.26 -8.40 -8.52
C TRP A 117 -1.02 -9.63 -9.39
N TYR A 118 -1.41 -9.55 -10.65
CA TYR A 118 -1.27 -10.65 -11.61
C TYR A 118 0.02 -10.50 -12.37
N ASP A 119 0.90 -11.49 -12.30
CA ASP A 119 2.22 -11.49 -12.93
C ASP A 119 2.24 -12.14 -14.35
N GLY A 120 1.06 -12.41 -14.90
CA GLY A 120 0.87 -13.15 -16.14
C GLY A 120 0.58 -14.64 -15.94
N LYS A 121 0.77 -15.14 -14.70
CA LYS A 121 0.55 -16.54 -14.33
C LYS A 121 -0.21 -16.66 -13.01
N ASP A 122 0.29 -16.04 -11.96
CA ASP A 122 -0.20 -16.17 -10.60
C ASP A 122 -0.79 -14.84 -10.08
N HIS A 123 -1.77 -14.94 -9.17
CA HIS A 123 -2.33 -13.82 -8.44
C HIS A 123 -1.58 -13.65 -7.12
N LEU A 124 -0.66 -12.69 -7.07
CA LEU A 124 0.22 -12.47 -5.94
C LEU A 124 -0.42 -11.58 -4.89
N ALA A 125 -0.47 -12.04 -3.65
CA ALA A 125 -0.89 -11.25 -2.50
C ALA A 125 0.25 -10.34 -2.05
N LEU A 126 0.37 -9.17 -2.67
CA LEU A 126 1.46 -8.24 -2.35
C LEU A 126 1.30 -7.69 -0.94
N ASP A 127 2.35 -7.83 -0.16
CA ASP A 127 2.55 -7.12 1.09
C ASP A 127 2.99 -5.69 0.75
N THR A 128 2.20 -4.70 1.13
CA THR A 128 2.65 -3.31 1.06
C THR A 128 3.59 -2.95 2.21
N GLY A 129 4.04 -3.97 2.95
CA GLY A 129 5.12 -3.92 3.94
C GLY A 129 4.84 -3.06 5.16
N GLY A 130 3.56 -2.86 5.49
CA GLY A 130 3.23 -1.81 6.45
C GLY A 130 3.71 -0.44 5.96
N GLY A 131 3.85 -0.25 4.64
CA GLY A 131 4.36 0.92 3.95
C GLY A 131 5.89 0.90 3.78
N PRO A 132 6.66 1.20 4.81
CA PRO A 132 8.09 1.50 4.69
C PRO A 132 8.97 0.39 4.11
N LEU A 133 8.73 -0.88 4.46
CA LEU A 133 9.53 -1.98 3.91
C LEU A 133 9.33 -2.13 2.40
N ALA A 134 8.06 -2.04 1.95
CA ALA A 134 7.72 -2.12 0.53
C ALA A 134 8.19 -0.90 -0.28
N ARG A 135 8.46 0.24 0.37
CA ARG A 135 9.02 1.43 -0.28
C ARG A 135 10.53 1.37 -0.40
N LEU A 136 11.20 1.07 0.70
CA LEU A 136 12.67 1.07 0.74
C LEU A 136 13.27 -0.04 -0.12
N TRP A 137 12.62 -1.19 -0.22
CA TRP A 137 13.18 -2.35 -0.93
C TRP A 137 13.28 -2.13 -2.45
N PRO A 138 12.19 -1.80 -3.18
CA PRO A 138 12.28 -1.52 -4.61
C PRO A 138 13.11 -0.26 -4.89
N THR A 139 13.02 0.78 -4.03
CA THR A 139 13.85 1.98 -4.16
C THR A 139 15.35 1.64 -4.08
N ALA A 140 15.73 0.79 -3.13
CA ALA A 140 17.12 0.35 -2.98
C ALA A 140 17.59 -0.45 -4.21
N LEU A 141 16.77 -1.43 -4.66
CA LEU A 141 17.11 -2.28 -5.80
C LEU A 141 17.20 -1.53 -7.11
N ALA A 142 16.28 -0.59 -7.34
CA ALA A 142 16.25 0.18 -8.58
C ALA A 142 17.47 1.09 -8.76
N GLY A 143 18.05 1.61 -7.67
CA GLY A 143 19.22 2.47 -7.75
C GLY A 143 19.00 3.80 -8.48
N LEU A 144 17.74 4.28 -8.57
CA LEU A 144 17.35 5.43 -9.40
C LEU A 144 17.30 6.77 -8.65
N VAL A 145 17.38 6.75 -7.32
CA VAL A 145 17.27 7.96 -6.49
C VAL A 145 18.64 8.50 -6.15
N ASP A 146 18.87 9.77 -6.50
CA ASP A 146 20.03 10.56 -6.05
C ASP A 146 19.63 12.04 -6.01
N ILE A 147 19.30 12.55 -4.81
CA ILE A 147 18.82 13.91 -4.57
C ILE A 147 19.69 14.67 -3.55
N GLY A 148 20.92 14.25 -3.37
CA GLY A 148 21.83 14.84 -2.38
C GLY A 148 21.55 14.37 -0.94
N TYR A 149 20.30 14.42 -0.49
CA TYR A 149 19.88 13.95 0.83
C TYR A 149 19.61 12.44 0.88
N VAL A 150 19.27 11.85 -0.26
CA VAL A 150 18.99 10.42 -0.36
C VAL A 150 19.64 9.86 -1.61
N LYS A 151 20.24 8.66 -1.46
CA LYS A 151 20.83 7.92 -2.57
C LYS A 151 20.49 6.43 -2.48
N SER A 152 19.97 5.86 -3.56
CA SER A 152 19.82 4.41 -3.71
C SER A 152 21.01 3.82 -4.47
N THR A 153 21.40 2.56 -4.11
CA THR A 153 22.69 2.01 -4.54
C THR A 153 22.58 0.68 -5.30
N GLY A 154 21.39 0.18 -5.55
CA GLY A 154 21.13 -1.18 -6.05
C GLY A 154 21.06 -2.25 -4.93
N ARG A 155 21.42 -1.90 -3.69
CA ARG A 155 21.41 -2.83 -2.53
C ARG A 155 21.06 -2.17 -1.20
N SER A 156 21.07 -0.86 -1.17
CA SER A 156 20.79 -0.07 0.05
C SER A 156 20.25 1.30 -0.31
N VAL A 157 19.75 2.01 0.71
CA VAL A 157 19.43 3.42 0.65
C VAL A 157 20.26 4.16 1.68
N ILE A 158 20.98 5.19 1.23
CA ILE A 158 21.78 6.09 2.07
C ILE A 158 20.96 7.37 2.28
N ILE A 159 20.85 7.81 3.52
CA ILE A 159 20.09 8.98 3.94
C ILE A 159 21.04 9.92 4.65
N ASN A 160 21.17 11.14 4.13
CA ASN A 160 22.04 12.17 4.68
C ASN A 160 21.19 13.33 5.22
N LEU A 161 21.21 13.54 6.52
CA LEU A 161 20.56 14.67 7.17
C LEU A 161 21.61 15.72 7.55
N PRO A 162 21.44 16.98 7.13
CA PRO A 162 22.39 18.05 7.43
C PRO A 162 22.29 18.49 8.90
N LYS A 163 23.30 19.22 9.36
CA LYS A 163 23.34 19.80 10.71
C LYS A 163 22.15 20.71 11.01
N SER A 164 21.59 21.36 9.99
CA SER A 164 20.39 22.21 10.13
C SER A 164 19.13 21.43 10.56
N ALA A 165 19.07 20.13 10.27
CA ALA A 165 17.94 19.28 10.61
C ALA A 165 18.18 18.41 11.86
N THR A 166 19.44 18.34 12.34
CA THR A 166 19.86 17.49 13.46
C THR A 166 20.91 18.20 14.31
N ARG A 167 21.29 17.64 15.45
CA ARG A 167 22.37 18.21 16.30
C ARG A 167 23.75 18.19 15.64
N GLY A 168 23.91 17.39 14.59
CA GLY A 168 25.10 17.30 13.74
C GLY A 168 24.73 16.55 12.45
N PRO A 169 25.57 16.61 11.38
CA PRO A 169 25.30 15.85 10.17
C PRO A 169 25.25 14.35 10.51
N VAL A 170 24.22 13.64 10.04
CA VAL A 170 24.03 12.22 10.31
C VAL A 170 23.77 11.50 9.00
N THR A 171 24.45 10.38 8.80
CA THR A 171 24.21 9.47 7.69
C THR A 171 23.66 8.15 8.21
N PHE A 172 22.59 7.70 7.62
CA PHE A 172 21.99 6.38 7.85
C PHE A 172 22.10 5.55 6.57
N GLU A 173 22.34 4.25 6.72
CA GLU A 173 22.25 3.32 5.60
C GLU A 173 21.25 2.20 5.94
N TRP A 174 20.17 2.11 5.18
CA TRP A 174 19.26 0.98 5.22
C TRP A 174 19.68 -0.04 4.16
N LYS A 175 20.08 -1.21 4.60
CA LYS A 175 20.45 -2.33 3.71
C LYS A 175 19.25 -3.25 3.55
N ILE A 176 19.08 -3.77 2.33
CA ILE A 176 18.06 -4.76 2.02
C ILE A 176 18.24 -5.97 2.94
N PRO A 177 17.18 -6.36 3.68
CA PRO A 177 17.27 -7.52 4.57
C PRO A 177 17.18 -8.83 3.77
N LYS A 178 17.63 -9.90 4.40
CA LYS A 178 17.52 -11.25 3.81
C LYS A 178 16.07 -11.77 3.80
N TRP A 179 15.24 -11.27 4.71
CA TRP A 179 13.88 -11.76 4.94
C TRP A 179 12.91 -10.60 5.13
N SER A 180 11.63 -10.81 4.74
CA SER A 180 10.53 -9.95 5.19
C SER A 180 9.91 -10.57 6.45
N ASN A 181 9.89 -9.81 7.53
CA ASN A 181 9.30 -10.22 8.82
C ASN A 181 8.92 -8.98 9.65
N ALA A 182 8.30 -9.21 10.82
CA ALA A 182 7.84 -8.13 11.69
C ALA A 182 8.96 -7.15 12.09
N ILE A 183 10.13 -7.66 12.46
CA ILE A 183 11.28 -6.83 12.89
C ILE A 183 11.78 -5.97 11.73
N GLU A 184 11.86 -6.52 10.53
CA GLU A 184 12.31 -5.78 9.35
C GLU A 184 11.29 -4.72 8.90
N ARG A 185 9.98 -4.97 9.08
CA ARG A 185 8.95 -3.94 8.87
C ARG A 185 9.12 -2.78 9.85
N ASP A 186 9.36 -3.06 11.13
CA ASP A 186 9.57 -2.03 12.15
C ASP A 186 10.89 -1.28 11.94
N ARG A 187 11.97 -2.01 11.59
CA ARG A 187 13.25 -1.41 11.21
C ARG A 187 13.10 -0.47 10.02
N ALA A 188 12.44 -0.90 8.96
CA ALA A 188 12.19 -0.08 7.77
C ALA A 188 11.39 1.19 8.12
N ARG A 189 10.40 1.08 9.02
CA ARG A 189 9.60 2.22 9.47
C ARG A 189 10.47 3.28 10.15
N SER A 190 11.40 2.89 10.99
CA SER A 190 12.33 3.80 11.66
C SER A 190 13.24 4.53 10.66
N TYR A 191 13.79 3.81 9.69
CA TYR A 191 14.62 4.42 8.64
C TYR A 191 13.81 5.32 7.71
N PHE A 192 12.56 4.93 7.40
CA PHE A 192 11.72 5.71 6.50
C PHE A 192 11.30 7.07 7.08
N GLN A 193 11.28 7.24 8.39
CA GLN A 193 11.09 8.55 9.00
C GLN A 193 12.22 9.52 8.61
N ALA A 194 13.46 9.07 8.71
CA ALA A 194 14.62 9.86 8.27
C ALA A 194 14.60 10.08 6.75
N TYR A 195 14.18 9.07 5.97
CA TYR A 195 14.00 9.16 4.53
C TYR A 195 13.00 10.25 4.15
N ALA A 196 11.83 10.24 4.75
CA ALA A 196 10.78 11.22 4.49
C ALA A 196 11.22 12.63 4.88
N ALA A 197 11.93 12.79 6.00
CA ALA A 197 12.50 14.08 6.41
C ALA A 197 13.55 14.58 5.39
N ALA A 198 14.38 13.72 4.87
CA ALA A 198 15.36 14.04 3.83
C ALA A 198 14.70 14.49 2.53
N CYS A 199 13.63 13.79 2.10
CA CYS A 199 12.84 14.22 0.94
C CYS A 199 12.14 15.57 1.18
N ALA A 200 11.62 15.79 2.39
CA ALA A 200 10.98 17.06 2.74
C ALA A 200 11.97 18.24 2.63
N LEU A 201 13.22 18.08 3.07
CA LEU A 201 14.26 19.09 2.89
C LEU A 201 14.49 19.41 1.41
N HIS A 202 14.58 18.39 0.57
CA HIS A 202 14.74 18.57 -0.88
C HIS A 202 13.56 19.37 -1.49
N PHE A 203 12.32 19.04 -1.12
CA PHE A 203 11.16 19.80 -1.61
C PHE A 203 11.09 21.22 -1.08
N ILE A 204 11.54 21.47 0.16
CA ILE A 204 11.66 22.83 0.72
C ILE A 204 12.67 23.65 -0.09
N ASP A 205 13.83 23.07 -0.41
CA ASP A 205 14.84 23.74 -1.22
C ASP A 205 14.29 24.11 -2.61
N LYS A 206 13.57 23.19 -3.27
CA LYS A 206 12.89 23.45 -4.54
C LYS A 206 11.83 24.55 -4.41
N ALA A 207 10.94 24.46 -3.43
CA ALA A 207 9.90 25.44 -3.20
C ALA A 207 10.47 26.85 -2.98
N LEU A 208 11.54 26.96 -2.20
CA LEU A 208 12.24 28.23 -2.00
C LEU A 208 12.86 28.78 -3.30
N ALA A 209 13.38 27.91 -4.15
CA ALA A 209 13.90 28.32 -5.46
C ALA A 209 12.78 28.87 -6.35
N GLU A 210 11.61 28.20 -6.42
CA GLU A 210 10.45 28.64 -7.18
C GLU A 210 9.91 29.98 -6.69
N VAL A 211 9.77 30.15 -5.38
CA VAL A 211 9.32 31.43 -4.79
C VAL A 211 10.30 32.55 -5.12
N ARG A 212 11.62 32.33 -5.06
CA ARG A 212 12.64 33.31 -5.43
C ARG A 212 12.62 33.65 -6.91
N ALA A 213 12.21 32.72 -7.77
CA ALA A 213 12.00 32.92 -9.20
C ALA A 213 10.68 33.64 -9.51
N GLY A 214 9.86 33.95 -8.51
CA GLY A 214 8.57 34.63 -8.67
C GLY A 214 7.39 33.68 -8.95
N HIS A 215 7.60 32.37 -8.89
CA HIS A 215 6.58 31.39 -9.12
C HIS A 215 5.85 31.07 -7.80
N SER A 216 4.77 31.80 -7.51
CA SER A 216 4.00 31.64 -6.26
C SER A 216 2.58 31.07 -6.47
N LYS A 217 2.20 30.83 -7.73
CA LYS A 217 0.88 30.27 -8.03
C LYS A 217 0.81 28.80 -7.65
N THR A 218 -0.14 28.46 -6.79
CA THR A 218 -0.27 27.10 -6.21
C THR A 218 -1.41 26.27 -6.80
N TRP A 219 -2.19 26.84 -7.73
CA TRP A 219 -3.28 26.13 -8.39
C TRP A 219 -3.54 26.68 -9.79
N GLU A 220 -4.14 25.87 -10.65
CA GLU A 220 -4.65 26.24 -11.95
C GLU A 220 -6.09 25.82 -12.12
N GLN A 221 -6.86 26.64 -12.85
CA GLN A 221 -8.21 26.26 -13.19
C GLN A 221 -8.19 25.14 -14.22
N PHE A 222 -9.00 24.12 -14.00
CA PHE A 222 -9.18 23.01 -14.93
C PHE A 222 -10.66 22.76 -15.22
N GLN A 223 -10.94 22.09 -16.32
CA GLN A 223 -12.29 21.65 -16.67
C GLN A 223 -12.36 20.14 -16.49
N VAL A 224 -13.44 19.67 -15.86
CA VAL A 224 -13.70 18.24 -15.76
C VAL A 224 -14.00 17.71 -17.16
N PRO A 225 -13.28 16.71 -17.65
CA PRO A 225 -13.53 16.13 -18.97
C PRO A 225 -14.90 15.44 -19.00
N ARG A 226 -15.56 15.45 -20.16
CA ARG A 226 -16.83 14.79 -20.33
C ARG A 226 -16.71 13.28 -20.15
N ASP A 227 -15.68 12.68 -20.77
CA ASP A 227 -15.40 11.26 -20.71
C ASP A 227 -13.91 11.07 -20.44
N SER A 228 -13.60 10.35 -19.39
CA SER A 228 -12.21 9.99 -19.08
C SER A 228 -12.13 8.80 -18.11
N ILE A 229 -10.96 8.22 -18.06
CA ILE A 229 -10.54 7.33 -16.98
C ILE A 229 -9.29 7.91 -16.34
N GLY A 230 -9.15 7.67 -15.07
CA GLY A 230 -7.99 8.11 -14.32
C GLY A 230 -7.63 7.13 -13.21
N CYS A 231 -6.37 7.15 -12.83
CA CYS A 231 -5.92 6.53 -11.61
C CYS A 231 -4.86 7.43 -10.96
N GLY A 232 -4.82 7.38 -9.64
CA GLY A 232 -3.84 8.08 -8.85
C GLY A 232 -3.34 7.19 -7.73
N PHE A 233 -2.06 7.31 -7.43
CA PHE A 233 -1.41 6.56 -6.37
C PHE A 233 -0.64 7.48 -5.46
N THR A 234 -0.68 7.18 -4.17
CA THR A 234 0.20 7.78 -3.19
C THR A 234 0.53 6.76 -2.12
N GLU A 235 1.76 6.79 -1.66
CA GLU A 235 2.19 5.96 -0.56
C GLU A 235 1.84 6.64 0.76
N ALA A 236 0.73 6.22 1.36
CA ALA A 236 0.37 6.60 2.72
C ALA A 236 1.26 5.89 3.75
N VAL A 237 1.17 6.23 5.03
CA VAL A 237 2.02 5.66 6.09
C VAL A 237 2.08 4.13 6.03
N ARG A 238 0.97 3.48 5.69
CA ARG A 238 0.79 2.01 5.76
C ARG A 238 0.89 1.29 4.43
N GLY A 239 1.20 1.99 3.36
CA GLY A 239 1.32 1.45 2.00
C GLY A 239 0.55 2.29 0.98
N VAL A 240 0.26 1.70 -0.16
CA VAL A 240 -0.39 2.40 -1.26
C VAL A 240 -1.85 2.76 -0.96
N LEU A 241 -2.21 4.00 -1.23
CA LEU A 241 -3.57 4.43 -1.47
C LEU A 241 -3.74 4.60 -2.98
N SER A 242 -4.70 3.90 -3.55
CA SER A 242 -5.02 4.02 -4.97
C SER A 242 -6.44 4.55 -5.16
N HIS A 243 -6.61 5.37 -6.19
CA HIS A 243 -7.90 5.86 -6.66
C HIS A 243 -8.05 5.51 -8.12
N HIS A 244 -9.16 4.89 -8.48
CA HIS A 244 -9.54 4.57 -9.85
C HIS A 244 -10.88 5.21 -10.15
N LEU A 245 -10.94 5.99 -11.20
CA LEU A 245 -12.09 6.82 -11.57
C LEU A 245 -12.46 6.59 -13.02
N VAL A 246 -13.77 6.52 -13.28
CA VAL A 246 -14.35 6.52 -14.61
C VAL A 246 -15.37 7.65 -14.67
N ILE A 247 -15.20 8.56 -15.64
CA ILE A 247 -16.14 9.65 -15.92
C ILE A 247 -16.83 9.34 -17.25
N ARG A 248 -18.16 9.51 -17.28
CA ARG A 248 -19.00 9.43 -18.47
C ARG A 248 -20.02 10.57 -18.42
N ASP A 249 -20.17 11.28 -19.53
CA ASP A 249 -21.10 12.44 -19.65
C ASP A 249 -20.91 13.49 -18.53
N GLY A 250 -19.66 13.76 -18.14
CA GLY A 250 -19.30 14.72 -17.10
C GLY A 250 -19.65 14.29 -15.68
N LYS A 251 -20.02 13.02 -15.47
CA LYS A 251 -20.39 12.46 -14.18
C LYS A 251 -19.48 11.28 -13.82
N ILE A 252 -19.30 11.05 -12.53
CA ILE A 252 -18.61 9.85 -12.04
C ILE A 252 -19.50 8.64 -12.34
N ALA A 253 -19.06 7.79 -13.26
CA ALA A 253 -19.70 6.52 -13.59
C ALA A 253 -19.23 5.39 -12.66
N ASN A 254 -17.96 5.40 -12.27
CA ASN A 254 -17.40 4.48 -11.29
C ASN A 254 -16.25 5.14 -10.53
N TYR A 255 -16.16 4.86 -9.23
CA TYR A 255 -15.09 5.35 -8.39
C TYR A 255 -14.71 4.31 -7.37
N HIS A 256 -13.44 3.90 -7.38
CA HIS A 256 -12.92 2.88 -6.50
C HIS A 256 -11.65 3.36 -5.79
N PRO A 257 -11.77 3.91 -4.57
CA PRO A 257 -10.64 4.18 -3.70
C PRO A 257 -10.22 2.89 -2.98
N TYR A 258 -8.93 2.67 -2.86
CA TYR A 258 -8.41 1.50 -2.17
C TYR A 258 -7.25 1.86 -1.24
N PRO A 259 -7.49 1.93 0.08
CA PRO A 259 -6.47 2.28 1.05
C PRO A 259 -5.51 1.11 1.34
N PRO A 260 -4.34 1.37 1.96
CA PRO A 260 -3.27 0.38 2.10
C PRO A 260 -3.60 -0.80 3.01
N THR A 261 -4.30 -0.58 4.12
CA THR A 261 -4.62 -1.67 5.05
C THR A 261 -5.47 -2.77 4.42
N PRO A 262 -6.44 -2.50 3.53
CA PRO A 262 -7.11 -3.53 2.74
C PRO A 262 -6.20 -4.44 1.92
N TRP A 263 -5.07 -3.97 1.43
CA TRP A 263 -4.06 -4.85 0.79
C TRP A 263 -3.49 -5.85 1.79
N ASN A 264 -3.00 -5.34 2.93
CA ASN A 264 -2.34 -6.17 3.95
C ASN A 264 -3.32 -7.07 4.71
N ALA A 265 -4.53 -6.57 4.97
CA ALA A 265 -5.59 -7.29 5.69
C ALA A 265 -6.52 -8.08 4.76
N SER A 266 -6.20 -8.16 3.47
CA SER A 266 -7.04 -8.88 2.52
C SER A 266 -7.25 -10.33 2.93
N PRO A 267 -8.47 -10.85 2.84
CA PRO A 267 -8.75 -12.24 3.15
C PRO A 267 -8.17 -13.18 2.09
N ARG A 268 -8.18 -14.46 2.40
CA ARG A 268 -7.88 -15.54 1.45
C ARG A 268 -8.77 -15.41 0.23
N ASP A 269 -8.17 -15.49 -0.94
CA ASP A 269 -8.88 -15.35 -2.21
C ASP A 269 -9.56 -16.65 -2.66
N SER A 270 -10.25 -16.58 -3.80
CA SER A 270 -10.96 -17.73 -4.40
C SER A 270 -10.03 -18.86 -4.88
N TYR A 271 -8.74 -18.61 -5.00
CA TYR A 271 -7.72 -19.61 -5.35
C TYR A 271 -7.05 -20.22 -4.11
N GLY A 272 -7.45 -19.81 -2.92
CA GLY A 272 -6.90 -20.29 -1.66
C GLY A 272 -5.61 -19.59 -1.21
N THR A 273 -5.19 -18.50 -1.88
CA THR A 273 -4.00 -17.74 -1.49
C THR A 273 -4.32 -16.83 -0.30
N PRO A 274 -3.64 -16.98 0.84
CA PRO A 274 -3.86 -16.13 1.99
C PRO A 274 -3.43 -14.68 1.71
N GLY A 275 -4.08 -13.73 2.35
CA GLY A 275 -3.60 -12.34 2.36
C GLY A 275 -2.39 -12.17 3.29
N PRO A 276 -1.70 -11.01 3.23
CA PRO A 276 -0.46 -10.79 3.99
C PRO A 276 -0.59 -10.98 5.50
N TYR A 277 -1.69 -10.55 6.13
CA TYR A 277 -1.91 -10.80 7.57
C TYR A 277 -2.07 -12.28 7.86
N GLU A 278 -2.95 -12.97 7.13
CA GLU A 278 -3.17 -14.40 7.29
C GLU A 278 -1.86 -15.17 7.11
N ASP A 279 -1.12 -14.87 6.04
CA ASP A 279 0.17 -15.50 5.78
C ASP A 279 1.18 -15.21 6.89
N SER A 280 1.19 -14.01 7.44
CA SER A 280 2.14 -13.60 8.48
C SER A 280 1.95 -14.34 9.81
N VAL A 281 0.74 -14.80 10.12
CA VAL A 281 0.44 -15.50 11.37
C VAL A 281 0.43 -17.02 11.22
N GLN A 282 0.28 -17.53 9.99
CA GLN A 282 0.31 -18.97 9.74
C GLN A 282 1.69 -19.59 10.01
N GLY A 283 1.74 -20.66 10.76
CA GLY A 283 2.99 -21.37 11.10
C GLY A 283 3.97 -20.55 11.92
N GLN A 284 3.51 -19.47 12.54
CA GLN A 284 4.33 -18.66 13.44
C GLN A 284 4.45 -19.36 14.79
N PRO A 285 5.66 -19.42 15.40
CA PRO A 285 5.79 -19.95 16.76
C PRO A 285 5.06 -19.04 17.74
N ILE A 286 4.33 -19.64 18.66
CA ILE A 286 3.68 -18.97 19.78
C ILE A 286 4.56 -19.18 21.00
N PHE A 287 5.06 -18.09 21.59
CA PHE A 287 5.91 -18.11 22.77
C PHE A 287 5.12 -17.83 24.06
N GLU A 288 3.83 -17.51 23.93
CA GLU A 288 2.98 -17.32 25.10
C GLU A 288 2.83 -18.64 25.86
N GLU A 289 2.77 -18.51 27.19
CA GLU A 289 2.52 -19.67 28.04
C GLU A 289 1.23 -20.40 27.69
N ASN A 290 1.30 -21.71 27.56
CA ASN A 290 0.17 -22.62 27.62
C ASN A 290 -0.05 -23.03 29.08
N PRO A 291 -1.23 -22.90 29.60
CA PRO A 291 -2.50 -23.43 29.10
C PRO A 291 -3.35 -22.37 28.36
N PRO A 292 -4.36 -22.85 27.58
CA PRO A 292 -5.17 -21.98 26.72
C PRO A 292 -5.89 -20.82 27.45
N GLU A 293 -6.17 -20.99 28.74
CA GLU A 293 -6.78 -19.95 29.58
C GLU A 293 -5.88 -18.74 29.82
N LYS A 294 -4.56 -18.87 29.68
CA LYS A 294 -3.58 -17.79 29.80
C LYS A 294 -3.22 -17.17 28.46
N PHE A 295 -3.63 -17.78 27.34
CA PHE A 295 -3.34 -17.27 26.01
C PHE A 295 -3.96 -15.89 25.79
N LYS A 296 -3.15 -14.91 25.45
CA LYS A 296 -3.53 -13.50 25.24
C LYS A 296 -3.45 -13.05 23.78
N GLY A 297 -2.93 -13.89 22.90
CA GLY A 297 -2.76 -13.62 21.48
C GLY A 297 -1.69 -12.57 21.17
N VAL A 298 -0.72 -12.34 22.07
CA VAL A 298 0.27 -11.28 21.92
C VAL A 298 1.19 -11.52 20.73
N ASP A 299 1.60 -12.77 20.49
CA ASP A 299 2.49 -13.11 19.38
C ASP A 299 1.80 -12.88 18.02
N ILE A 300 0.53 -13.25 17.91
CA ILE A 300 -0.30 -12.97 16.74
C ILE A 300 -0.45 -11.46 16.54
N MET A 301 -0.77 -10.74 17.61
CA MET A 301 -0.93 -9.29 17.58
C MET A 301 0.35 -8.57 17.18
N ARG A 302 1.52 -9.01 17.62
CA ARG A 302 2.82 -8.45 17.20
C ARG A 302 3.03 -8.58 15.70
N SER A 303 2.70 -9.75 15.14
CA SER A 303 2.80 -9.96 13.71
C SER A 303 1.92 -9.00 12.92
N VAL A 304 0.62 -8.93 13.26
CA VAL A 304 -0.34 -8.04 12.60
C VAL A 304 0.03 -6.57 12.79
N ARG A 305 0.41 -6.16 13.99
CA ARG A 305 0.81 -4.77 14.29
C ARG A 305 2.04 -4.29 13.55
N SER A 306 2.94 -5.22 13.18
CA SER A 306 4.12 -4.84 12.39
C SER A 306 3.78 -4.27 11.01
N PHE A 307 2.56 -4.52 10.51
CA PHE A 307 2.05 -3.89 9.29
C PHE A 307 1.42 -2.51 9.55
N ASP A 308 1.37 -2.06 10.81
CA ASP A 308 0.77 -0.79 11.21
C ASP A 308 -0.68 -0.63 10.75
N PRO A 309 -1.62 -1.54 11.12
CA PRO A 309 -2.99 -1.51 10.64
C PRO A 309 -3.69 -0.19 10.98
N CYS A 310 -4.40 0.36 9.99
CA CYS A 310 -5.20 1.58 10.15
C CYS A 310 -6.58 1.26 10.76
N LEU A 311 -6.56 0.58 11.89
CA LEU A 311 -7.78 0.20 12.58
C LEU A 311 -7.64 0.62 14.05
N PRO A 312 -8.33 1.68 14.49
CA PRO A 312 -8.47 1.98 15.92
C PRO A 312 -9.38 0.96 16.60
N CYS A 313 -9.45 -0.26 16.09
CA CYS A 313 -10.48 -1.23 16.37
C CYS A 313 -10.06 -2.24 17.42
N GLY A 314 -11.05 -2.76 18.12
CA GLY A 314 -10.91 -3.96 18.91
C GLY A 314 -10.48 -5.15 18.06
N VAL A 315 -9.71 -6.03 18.67
CA VAL A 315 -9.44 -7.36 18.12
C VAL A 315 -10.27 -8.36 18.89
N HIS A 316 -11.11 -9.08 18.16
CA HIS A 316 -11.90 -10.18 18.70
C HIS A 316 -11.22 -11.49 18.29
N MET A 317 -10.85 -12.29 19.27
CA MET A 317 -10.25 -13.61 19.03
C MET A 317 -11.12 -14.68 19.68
N PHE A 318 -11.63 -15.58 18.88
CA PHE A 318 -12.38 -16.73 19.34
C PHE A 318 -11.43 -17.91 19.47
N LEU A 319 -11.33 -18.46 20.67
CA LEU A 319 -10.57 -19.67 20.93
C LEU A 319 -11.45 -20.91 20.66
N GLY A 320 -10.83 -22.05 20.36
CA GLY A 320 -11.52 -23.29 20.07
C GLY A 320 -12.42 -23.80 21.19
N ASN A 321 -12.24 -23.33 22.44
CA ASN A 321 -13.10 -23.59 23.58
C ASN A 321 -14.29 -22.62 23.74
N GLY A 322 -14.55 -21.78 22.73
CA GLY A 322 -15.60 -20.76 22.74
C GLY A 322 -15.30 -19.49 23.53
N ARG A 323 -14.11 -19.37 24.13
CA ARG A 323 -13.72 -18.13 24.84
C ARG A 323 -13.44 -17.01 23.87
N LEU A 324 -14.05 -15.85 24.12
CA LEU A 324 -13.74 -14.59 23.41
C LEU A 324 -12.62 -13.85 24.14
N LEU A 325 -11.56 -13.53 23.42
CA LEU A 325 -10.57 -12.54 23.85
C LEU A 325 -10.82 -11.25 23.08
N GLU A 326 -11.19 -10.21 23.82
CA GLU A 326 -11.40 -8.88 23.28
C GLU A 326 -10.29 -7.94 23.73
N LYS A 327 -9.67 -7.26 22.76
CA LYS A 327 -8.73 -6.16 23.06
C LYS A 327 -9.14 -4.94 22.25
N VAL A 328 -9.61 -3.94 22.96
CA VAL A 328 -9.90 -2.62 22.38
C VAL A 328 -8.65 -1.75 22.53
N HIS A 329 -8.14 -1.24 21.41
CA HIS A 329 -7.07 -0.26 21.37
C HIS A 329 -7.63 1.08 20.89
N SER A 330 -7.78 2.02 21.80
CA SER A 330 -8.02 3.41 21.45
C SER A 330 -6.71 4.08 21.03
N PRO A 331 -6.65 4.78 19.90
CA PRO A 331 -5.47 5.56 19.52
C PRO A 331 -5.19 6.72 20.48
N PHE A 332 -6.14 7.06 21.35
CA PHE A 332 -6.03 8.14 22.34
C PHE A 332 -5.77 7.65 23.77
N GLY A 333 -5.41 6.39 23.97
CA GLY A 333 -5.03 5.85 25.26
C GLY A 333 -6.18 5.73 26.28
N PHE A 334 -7.41 5.98 25.90
CA PHE A 334 -8.57 5.78 26.77
C PHE A 334 -8.96 4.31 26.74
N VAL A 335 -8.46 3.57 27.69
CA VAL A 335 -9.00 2.25 28.03
C VAL A 335 -10.25 2.50 28.86
N ASN A 336 -11.42 2.19 28.32
CA ASN A 336 -12.59 2.07 29.18
C ASN A 336 -12.51 0.67 29.84
N PRO A 337 -12.27 0.57 31.15
CA PRO A 337 -12.11 -0.71 31.82
C PRO A 337 -13.42 -1.42 32.13
N SER A 338 -14.54 -0.91 31.65
CA SER A 338 -15.87 -1.44 31.97
C SER A 338 -16.72 -1.59 30.70
N ILE A 339 -16.41 -2.59 29.91
CA ILE A 339 -17.36 -3.36 29.09
C ILE A 339 -16.86 -4.79 29.00
#